data_3cb30d3c3d8963176e9f475aeb5deeca
#
_entry.id   3cb30d3c3d8963176e9f475aeb5deeca
#
_cell.length_a   1.000
_cell.length_b   1.000
_cell.length_c   1.000
_cell.angle_alpha   90.00
_cell.angle_beta   90.00
_cell.angle_gamma   90.00
#
_symmetry.space_group_name_H-M   'P 1'
#
loop_
_entity.id
_entity.type
_entity.pdbx_description
1 polymer ?
#
loop_
_entity_poly.entity_id
_entity_poly.type
_entity_poly.pdbx_seq_one_letter_code
_entity_poly.pdbx_strand_id
1 'polypeptide(L)'
;MAGKGVKCLSEALRGLSLGAQPCRTTPARQAAMGCIRSMATAVEGKPSNITRSVDEVYTPLTTVPVTIHSFPTLEPRSLEAWSTKHLYLPLRRDILHLAVVYEGDKTRQGTASSKTRWEVAGSHRKMRPQKGLGHARLGTRQSPLMRHGGKTFGPKPRDFSTKLNRKVYDLAWRTALSYRYRRGELIVTEDGLDLPLPDEFLYAASKGVLGREVEDGFVSKYLAELLAGLQWGREYGRTTFITGDRRPNLFTGMEVGGENGRALELDEVDVKDLLETGRIVIERSALREMIKTHSSDLVQRVQVPGLRTKPQLGTAIVQ
;
A
#
# COMPACT_ATOMS: atom_id res chain seq x y z
N MET A 1 -42.16 27.62 -33.60
CA MET A 1 -42.21 28.30 -32.28
C MET A 1 -40.93 28.07 -31.50
N ALA A 2 -40.23 29.17 -31.32
CA ALA A 2 -39.32 29.54 -30.28
C ALA A 2 -38.19 28.54 -29.82
N GLY A 3 -37.02 28.80 -30.35
CA GLY A 3 -35.76 28.39 -29.77
C GLY A 3 -35.45 29.13 -28.44
N LYS A 4 -34.89 28.44 -27.46
CA LYS A 4 -34.24 29.07 -26.32
C LYS A 4 -32.73 28.77 -26.39
N GLY A 5 -31.98 29.85 -26.57
CA GLY A 5 -30.55 29.84 -26.78
C GLY A 5 -29.76 29.39 -25.54
N VAL A 6 -28.76 28.64 -25.83
CA VAL A 6 -27.65 28.27 -24.89
C VAL A 6 -26.80 29.50 -24.70
N LYS A 7 -26.86 30.12 -23.51
CA LYS A 7 -25.93 31.19 -23.12
C LYS A 7 -24.55 30.62 -22.82
N CYS A 8 -23.60 31.16 -23.51
CA CYS A 8 -22.18 30.81 -23.52
C CYS A 8 -21.51 30.99 -22.15
N LEU A 9 -20.76 30.02 -21.70
CA LEU A 9 -19.97 29.97 -20.45
C LEU A 9 -18.80 31.00 -20.39
N SER A 10 -18.68 31.85 -21.38
CA SER A 10 -17.60 32.86 -21.50
C SER A 10 -17.84 34.15 -20.72
N GLU A 11 -19.04 34.39 -20.18
CA GLU A 11 -19.32 35.63 -19.41
C GLU A 11 -19.07 35.48 -17.88
N ALA A 12 -18.89 34.28 -17.37
CA ALA A 12 -18.65 34.07 -15.93
C ALA A 12 -17.20 34.27 -15.48
N LEU A 13 -16.25 34.44 -16.39
CA LEU A 13 -14.80 34.57 -16.06
C LEU A 13 -14.26 36.02 -16.09
N ARG A 14 -15.09 37.02 -16.33
CA ARG A 14 -14.64 38.44 -16.36
C ARG A 14 -14.68 39.18 -15.02
N GLY A 15 -15.03 38.53 -13.91
CA GLY A 15 -15.23 39.14 -12.59
C GLY A 15 -14.10 39.00 -11.58
N LEU A 16 -12.98 38.38 -11.91
CA LEU A 16 -11.86 38.19 -10.98
C LEU A 16 -10.63 39.00 -11.42
N SER A 17 -10.73 40.34 -11.30
CA SER A 17 -9.56 41.20 -11.30
C SER A 17 -9.02 41.30 -9.88
N LEU A 18 -7.88 40.71 -9.62
CA LEU A 18 -7.09 40.88 -8.41
C LEU A 18 -6.51 42.31 -8.42
N GLY A 19 -7.18 43.21 -7.69
CA GLY A 19 -6.66 44.54 -7.41
C GLY A 19 -5.48 44.46 -6.45
N ALA A 20 -4.28 44.73 -6.96
CA ALA A 20 -3.11 44.97 -6.14
C ALA A 20 -3.29 46.30 -5.37
N GLN A 21 -3.43 46.21 -4.06
CA GLN A 21 -3.37 47.40 -3.20
C GLN A 21 -1.92 47.75 -2.88
N PRO A 22 -1.51 49.02 -3.03
CA PRO A 22 -0.18 49.46 -2.64
C PRO A 22 -0.06 49.57 -1.12
N CYS A 23 1.02 49.01 -0.61
CA CYS A 23 1.43 49.08 0.79
C CYS A 23 1.62 50.55 1.23
N ARG A 24 0.73 51.09 2.07
CA ARG A 24 0.93 52.38 2.74
C ARG A 24 1.83 52.21 3.95
N THR A 25 3.03 52.71 3.85
CA THR A 25 3.94 52.93 4.98
C THR A 25 3.37 54.02 5.91
N THR A 26 3.07 53.67 7.15
CA THR A 26 2.80 54.60 8.22
C THR A 26 4.05 54.79 9.09
N PRO A 27 4.37 56.04 9.48
CA PRO A 27 5.59 56.33 10.24
C PRO A 27 5.46 55.90 11.72
N ALA A 28 6.57 55.38 12.23
CA ALA A 28 6.74 54.96 13.61
C ALA A 28 6.51 56.12 14.60
N ARG A 29 5.57 55.95 15.50
CA ARG A 29 5.43 56.77 16.70
C ARG A 29 6.24 56.11 17.82
N GLN A 30 7.35 56.73 18.17
CA GLN A 30 8.10 56.42 19.35
C GLN A 30 7.26 56.66 20.60
N ALA A 31 6.94 55.62 21.34
CA ALA A 31 6.47 55.71 22.72
C ALA A 31 7.56 55.14 23.62
N ALA A 32 8.23 56.05 24.31
CA ALA A 32 9.11 55.70 25.42
C ALA A 32 8.25 55.18 26.58
N MET A 33 8.45 53.94 26.98
CA MET A 33 7.97 53.42 28.25
C MET A 33 9.05 52.60 28.96
N GLY A 34 9.41 53.12 30.07
CA GLY A 34 9.85 52.61 31.33
C GLY A 34 10.65 51.29 31.34
N CYS A 35 11.95 51.46 31.58
CA CYS A 35 12.87 50.43 31.98
C CYS A 35 12.47 49.88 33.36
N ILE A 36 11.79 48.74 33.43
CA ILE A 36 11.72 47.95 34.65
C ILE A 36 12.93 46.98 34.63
N ARG A 37 13.95 47.38 35.36
CA ARG A 37 15.08 46.49 35.69
C ARG A 37 14.55 45.34 36.57
N SER A 38 14.25 44.18 35.95
CA SER A 38 14.20 42.91 36.66
C SER A 38 15.64 42.54 37.00
N MET A 39 15.96 42.49 38.29
CA MET A 39 17.18 41.90 38.76
C MET A 39 17.09 40.36 38.55
N ALA A 40 17.57 39.93 37.39
CA ALA A 40 17.91 38.52 37.23
C ALA A 40 19.18 38.23 38.01
N THR A 41 19.08 37.52 39.11
CA THR A 41 20.21 36.90 39.78
C THR A 41 20.92 36.03 38.75
N ALA A 42 22.13 36.45 38.39
CA ALA A 42 23.04 35.67 37.56
C ALA A 42 23.43 34.43 38.34
N VAL A 43 22.76 33.32 38.06
CA VAL A 43 23.33 32.00 38.38
C VAL A 43 24.48 31.81 37.39
N GLU A 44 25.68 31.98 37.85
CA GLU A 44 26.90 31.57 37.14
C GLU A 44 26.89 30.04 36.96
N GLY A 45 26.03 29.57 36.06
CA GLY A 45 26.19 28.26 35.46
C GLY A 45 27.31 28.37 34.45
N LYS A 46 28.49 27.81 34.74
CA LYS A 46 29.50 27.58 33.71
C LYS A 46 28.80 27.06 32.45
N PRO A 47 28.98 27.67 31.25
CA PRO A 47 28.52 27.06 30.02
C PRO A 47 29.27 25.71 29.94
N SER A 48 28.58 24.62 30.21
CA SER A 48 29.05 23.31 29.78
C SER A 48 29.12 23.41 28.25
N ASN A 49 30.32 23.71 27.74
CA ASN A 49 30.64 23.50 26.35
C ASN A 49 30.45 22.02 26.07
N ILE A 50 29.21 21.64 25.80
CA ILE A 50 28.92 20.40 25.13
C ILE A 50 29.44 20.59 23.70
N THR A 51 30.77 20.52 23.56
CA THR A 51 31.39 20.22 22.28
C THR A 51 30.94 18.80 21.95
N ARG A 52 29.74 18.67 21.37
CA ARG A 52 29.40 17.45 20.67
C ARG A 52 30.52 17.27 19.65
N SER A 53 31.30 16.21 19.82
CA SER A 53 32.35 15.89 18.88
C SER A 53 31.72 15.90 17.47
N VAL A 54 32.39 16.51 16.51
CA VAL A 54 31.89 16.61 15.14
C VAL A 54 31.57 15.21 14.61
N ASP A 55 32.21 14.19 15.14
CA ASP A 55 31.98 12.77 14.84
C ASP A 55 30.59 12.25 15.26
N GLU A 56 30.03 12.78 16.36
CA GLU A 56 28.65 12.41 16.76
C GLU A 56 27.58 12.97 15.86
N VAL A 57 27.86 14.07 15.16
CA VAL A 57 26.90 14.70 14.22
C VAL A 57 26.81 13.92 12.90
N TYR A 58 27.88 13.23 12.52
CA TYR A 58 27.97 12.51 11.24
C TYR A 58 27.85 10.99 11.35
N THR A 59 27.63 10.42 12.54
CA THR A 59 27.36 8.99 12.66
C THR A 59 26.02 8.65 11.98
N PRO A 60 26.01 7.77 10.97
CA PRO A 60 24.78 7.41 10.30
C PRO A 60 23.86 6.67 11.29
N LEU A 61 22.58 6.97 11.27
CA LEU A 61 21.59 6.25 12.04
C LEU A 61 21.63 4.76 11.62
N THR A 62 21.94 3.88 12.54
CA THR A 62 22.02 2.43 12.29
C THR A 62 20.74 1.70 12.71
N THR A 63 20.03 2.25 13.70
CA THR A 63 18.80 1.66 14.26
C THR A 63 17.68 2.68 14.34
N VAL A 64 16.45 2.19 14.24
CA VAL A 64 15.20 2.95 14.41
C VAL A 64 14.36 2.32 15.51
N PRO A 65 13.78 3.11 16.43
CA PRO A 65 12.90 2.60 17.47
C PRO A 65 11.52 2.23 16.87
N VAL A 66 11.00 1.09 17.27
CA VAL A 66 9.63 0.66 16.96
C VAL A 66 8.92 0.36 18.26
N THR A 67 7.79 1.01 18.49
CA THR A 67 6.95 0.77 19.68
C THR A 67 6.02 -0.39 19.38
N ILE A 68 5.94 -1.34 20.29
CA ILE A 68 5.02 -2.46 20.26
C ILE A 68 3.83 -2.11 21.13
N HIS A 69 2.63 -2.21 20.56
CA HIS A 69 1.38 -1.87 21.22
C HIS A 69 0.56 -3.11 21.56
N SER A 70 -0.24 -3.04 22.63
CA SER A 70 -1.28 -4.03 22.90
C SER A 70 -2.51 -3.72 22.04
N PHE A 71 -3.20 -4.76 21.58
CA PHE A 71 -4.48 -4.58 20.88
C PHE A 71 -5.63 -5.06 21.83
N PRO A 72 -6.76 -4.34 21.92
CA PRO A 72 -7.18 -3.17 21.16
C PRO A 72 -6.84 -1.82 21.81
N THR A 73 -6.31 -1.77 23.01
CA THR A 73 -6.11 -0.53 23.79
C THR A 73 -5.02 0.39 23.23
N LEU A 74 -4.13 -0.14 22.40
CA LEU A 74 -2.96 0.54 21.83
C LEU A 74 -1.98 1.09 22.89
N GLU A 75 -1.98 0.50 24.08
CA GLU A 75 -1.00 0.86 25.09
C GLU A 75 0.41 0.43 24.64
N PRO A 76 1.42 1.29 24.79
CA PRO A 76 2.80 0.93 24.47
C PRO A 76 3.34 -0.08 25.52
N ARG A 77 3.72 -1.26 25.07
CA ARG A 77 4.26 -2.33 25.92
C ARG A 77 5.78 -2.34 25.96
N SER A 78 6.40 -2.25 24.80
CA SER A 78 7.85 -2.33 24.68
C SER A 78 8.36 -1.51 23.51
N LEU A 79 9.65 -1.19 23.52
CA LEU A 79 10.36 -0.49 22.46
C LEU A 79 11.45 -1.41 21.93
N GLU A 80 11.47 -1.66 20.63
CA GLU A 80 12.49 -2.45 19.95
C GLU A 80 13.33 -1.59 19.01
N ALA A 81 14.63 -1.87 18.94
CA ALA A 81 15.53 -1.24 17.99
C ALA A 81 15.64 -2.10 16.71
N TRP A 82 15.25 -1.54 15.57
CA TRP A 82 15.32 -2.19 14.27
C TRP A 82 16.36 -1.55 13.38
N SER A 83 16.97 -2.32 12.48
CA SER A 83 17.96 -1.77 11.56
C SER A 83 17.33 -0.79 10.55
N THR A 84 18.00 0.34 10.32
CA THR A 84 17.61 1.33 9.28
C THR A 84 17.53 0.73 7.88
N LYS A 85 18.28 -0.34 7.60
CA LYS A 85 18.24 -1.07 6.34
C LYS A 85 16.90 -1.76 6.07
N HIS A 86 16.06 -1.95 7.10
CA HIS A 86 14.75 -2.58 7.00
C HIS A 86 13.61 -1.58 7.01
N LEU A 87 13.64 -0.59 7.92
CA LEU A 87 12.50 0.29 8.18
C LEU A 87 12.75 1.78 7.92
N TYR A 88 13.93 2.17 7.41
CA TYR A 88 14.24 3.59 7.20
C TYR A 88 14.91 3.86 5.85
N LEU A 89 14.54 3.12 4.82
CA LEU A 89 15.03 3.31 3.46
C LEU A 89 14.43 4.58 2.82
N PRO A 90 15.15 5.22 1.88
CA PRO A 90 14.58 6.31 1.09
C PRO A 90 13.46 5.80 0.20
N LEU A 91 12.42 6.62 -0.01
CA LEU A 91 11.31 6.29 -0.89
C LEU A 91 11.78 6.22 -2.35
N ARG A 92 11.63 5.06 -2.97
CA ARG A 92 11.92 4.80 -4.38
C ARG A 92 10.66 4.32 -5.09
N ARG A 93 9.97 5.27 -5.73
CA ARG A 93 8.72 5.01 -6.46
C ARG A 93 8.90 4.10 -7.68
N ASP A 94 10.05 4.18 -8.32
CA ASP A 94 10.44 3.33 -9.46
C ASP A 94 10.39 1.84 -9.10
N ILE A 95 11.02 1.47 -8.00
CA ILE A 95 11.07 0.08 -7.51
C ILE A 95 9.69 -0.38 -7.06
N LEU A 96 8.95 0.45 -6.33
CA LEU A 96 7.59 0.14 -5.90
C LEU A 96 6.65 -0.08 -7.10
N HIS A 97 6.75 0.77 -8.12
CA HIS A 97 5.96 0.60 -9.35
C HIS A 97 6.26 -0.74 -10.06
N LEU A 98 7.55 -1.11 -10.19
CA LEU A 98 7.93 -2.38 -10.79
C LEU A 98 7.37 -3.58 -10.01
N ALA A 99 7.38 -3.52 -8.67
CA ALA A 99 6.82 -4.58 -7.83
C ALA A 99 5.31 -4.71 -8.02
N VAL A 100 4.55 -3.60 -7.95
CA VAL A 100 3.09 -3.60 -8.12
C VAL A 100 2.68 -4.07 -9.52
N VAL A 101 3.42 -3.66 -10.57
CA VAL A 101 3.17 -4.15 -11.94
C VAL A 101 3.45 -5.65 -12.04
N TYR A 102 4.54 -6.14 -11.45
CA TYR A 102 4.87 -7.57 -11.42
C TYR A 102 3.76 -8.40 -10.78
N GLU A 103 3.24 -7.97 -9.62
CA GLU A 103 2.13 -8.63 -8.92
C GLU A 103 0.84 -8.58 -9.75
N GLY A 104 0.47 -7.40 -10.28
CA GLY A 104 -0.72 -7.22 -11.11
C GLY A 104 -0.69 -8.02 -12.41
N ASP A 105 0.47 -8.12 -13.08
CA ASP A 105 0.60 -8.92 -14.28
C ASP A 105 0.52 -10.42 -13.98
N LYS A 106 1.05 -10.85 -12.84
CA LYS A 106 0.99 -12.26 -12.40
C LYS A 106 -0.44 -12.74 -12.14
N THR A 107 -1.33 -11.86 -11.68
CA THR A 107 -2.74 -12.21 -11.42
C THR A 107 -3.59 -12.28 -12.69
N ARG A 108 -3.09 -11.79 -13.84
CA ARG A 108 -3.84 -11.78 -15.10
C ARG A 108 -3.82 -13.16 -15.75
N GLN A 109 -4.99 -13.79 -15.88
CA GLN A 109 -5.11 -15.14 -16.45
C GLN A 109 -4.82 -15.22 -17.95
N GLY A 110 -5.06 -14.14 -18.71
CA GLY A 110 -4.75 -14.08 -20.14
C GLY A 110 -5.54 -15.05 -21.03
N THR A 111 -6.73 -15.48 -20.63
CA THR A 111 -7.55 -16.49 -21.32
C THR A 111 -8.35 -15.97 -22.52
N ALA A 112 -8.33 -14.65 -22.75
CA ALA A 112 -9.07 -14.06 -23.86
C ALA A 112 -8.65 -14.66 -25.21
N SER A 113 -9.61 -15.23 -25.94
CA SER A 113 -9.39 -15.87 -27.23
C SER A 113 -10.45 -15.48 -28.25
N SER A 114 -10.02 -15.20 -29.47
CA SER A 114 -10.91 -15.00 -30.59
C SER A 114 -10.47 -15.84 -31.79
N LYS A 115 -11.44 -16.29 -32.60
CA LYS A 115 -11.17 -17.10 -33.78
C LYS A 115 -10.76 -16.24 -34.95
N THR A 116 -9.66 -16.61 -35.60
CA THR A 116 -9.26 -16.05 -36.90
C THR A 116 -10.12 -16.65 -38.01
N ARG A 117 -10.04 -16.09 -39.20
CA ARG A 117 -10.80 -16.61 -40.35
C ARG A 117 -10.53 -18.10 -40.66
N TRP A 118 -9.39 -18.62 -40.29
CA TRP A 118 -9.00 -20.02 -40.48
C TRP A 118 -9.55 -20.96 -39.41
N GLU A 119 -9.86 -20.44 -38.23
CA GLU A 119 -10.35 -21.19 -37.06
C GLU A 119 -11.90 -21.20 -37.00
N VAL A 120 -12.54 -20.29 -37.73
CA VAL A 120 -14.01 -20.27 -37.81
C VAL A 120 -14.48 -21.44 -38.67
N ALA A 121 -15.47 -22.22 -38.17
CA ALA A 121 -16.06 -23.31 -38.90
C ALA A 121 -16.71 -22.86 -40.20
N GLY A 122 -16.53 -23.64 -41.27
CA GLY A 122 -17.16 -23.40 -42.57
C GLY A 122 -16.20 -23.62 -43.72
N SER A 123 -16.72 -23.51 -44.94
CA SER A 123 -15.97 -23.69 -46.19
C SER A 123 -15.12 -22.47 -46.51
N HIS A 124 -13.85 -22.67 -46.79
CA HIS A 124 -12.94 -21.60 -47.24
C HIS A 124 -13.10 -21.29 -48.74
N ARG A 125 -14.09 -21.92 -49.43
CA ARG A 125 -14.35 -21.70 -50.84
C ARG A 125 -14.70 -20.22 -51.09
N LYS A 126 -14.28 -19.72 -52.23
CA LYS A 126 -14.68 -18.38 -52.72
C LYS A 126 -16.19 -18.35 -52.99
N MET A 127 -16.92 -17.40 -52.41
CA MET A 127 -18.38 -17.32 -52.47
C MET A 127 -18.89 -16.85 -53.84
N ARG A 128 -18.12 -16.03 -54.56
CA ARG A 128 -18.56 -15.43 -55.85
C ARG A 128 -17.43 -15.52 -56.87
N PRO A 129 -17.77 -15.69 -58.16
CA PRO A 129 -16.78 -15.58 -59.26
C PRO A 129 -16.12 -14.18 -59.24
N GLN A 130 -14.93 -14.07 -59.81
CA GLN A 130 -14.12 -12.86 -59.75
C GLN A 130 -14.71 -11.68 -60.54
N LYS A 131 -15.46 -11.97 -61.63
CA LYS A 131 -16.05 -10.98 -62.56
C LYS A 131 -17.44 -11.43 -62.98
N GLY A 132 -18.25 -10.53 -63.58
CA GLY A 132 -19.52 -10.85 -64.22
C GLY A 132 -20.77 -10.72 -63.34
N LEU A 133 -20.71 -10.30 -62.08
CA LEU A 133 -21.86 -10.23 -61.20
C LEU A 133 -22.30 -8.79 -60.84
N GLY A 134 -21.61 -7.75 -61.27
CA GLY A 134 -21.95 -6.36 -60.92
C GLY A 134 -21.86 -6.01 -59.43
N HIS A 135 -21.36 -6.92 -58.59
CA HIS A 135 -21.21 -6.73 -57.17
C HIS A 135 -19.72 -6.69 -56.75
N ALA A 136 -19.47 -6.12 -55.56
CA ALA A 136 -18.12 -6.10 -54.99
C ALA A 136 -17.54 -7.53 -54.92
N ARG A 137 -16.23 -7.63 -55.13
CA ARG A 137 -15.49 -8.90 -55.06
C ARG A 137 -15.53 -9.43 -53.62
N LEU A 138 -15.87 -10.71 -53.51
CA LEU A 138 -15.99 -11.38 -52.21
C LEU A 138 -15.17 -12.69 -52.21
N GLY A 139 -14.39 -12.89 -51.18
CA GLY A 139 -13.65 -14.11 -50.94
C GLY A 139 -14.48 -15.16 -50.20
N THR A 140 -13.97 -15.60 -49.07
CA THR A 140 -14.63 -16.61 -48.20
C THR A 140 -15.66 -15.95 -47.26
N ARG A 141 -16.65 -16.72 -46.81
CA ARG A 141 -17.65 -16.29 -45.83
C ARG A 141 -17.04 -15.96 -44.45
N GLN A 142 -15.91 -16.57 -44.12
CA GLN A 142 -15.21 -16.38 -42.86
C GLN A 142 -14.35 -15.11 -42.82
N SER A 143 -14.38 -14.30 -43.88
CA SER A 143 -13.66 -13.02 -43.92
C SER A 143 -14.07 -12.11 -42.75
N PRO A 144 -13.14 -11.35 -42.16
CA PRO A 144 -13.46 -10.38 -41.11
C PRO A 144 -14.48 -9.31 -41.50
N LEU A 145 -14.66 -9.07 -42.79
CA LEU A 145 -15.65 -8.12 -43.33
C LEU A 145 -17.10 -8.64 -43.29
N MET A 146 -17.27 -9.93 -43.06
CA MET A 146 -18.59 -10.58 -43.07
C MET A 146 -19.11 -10.77 -41.63
N ARG A 147 -20.44 -10.75 -41.49
CA ARG A 147 -21.10 -11.16 -40.25
C ARG A 147 -20.75 -12.62 -39.95
N HIS A 148 -20.43 -12.90 -38.68
CA HIS A 148 -19.95 -14.22 -38.22
C HIS A 148 -18.61 -14.64 -38.83
N GLY A 149 -17.85 -13.72 -39.43
CA GLY A 149 -16.48 -13.96 -39.86
C GLY A 149 -15.49 -13.91 -38.68
N GLY A 150 -14.25 -14.35 -38.94
CA GLY A 150 -13.20 -14.32 -37.95
C GLY A 150 -12.65 -12.91 -37.68
N LYS A 151 -11.99 -12.72 -36.58
CA LYS A 151 -11.21 -11.49 -36.25
C LYS A 151 -9.88 -11.51 -37.01
N THR A 152 -9.42 -10.35 -37.50
CA THR A 152 -8.13 -10.24 -38.18
C THR A 152 -6.97 -10.40 -37.19
N PHE A 153 -6.95 -9.56 -36.16
CA PHE A 153 -5.97 -9.56 -35.07
C PHE A 153 -6.70 -9.52 -33.74
N GLY A 154 -7.35 -10.62 -33.41
CA GLY A 154 -8.04 -10.71 -32.13
C GLY A 154 -7.11 -11.19 -31.02
N PRO A 155 -7.56 -11.09 -29.77
CA PRO A 155 -6.79 -11.60 -28.64
C PRO A 155 -6.57 -13.10 -28.79
N LYS A 156 -5.41 -13.55 -28.39
CA LYS A 156 -5.05 -14.97 -28.24
C LYS A 156 -4.60 -15.20 -26.80
N PRO A 157 -4.85 -16.39 -26.26
CA PRO A 157 -4.36 -16.72 -24.93
C PRO A 157 -2.86 -16.52 -24.86
N ARG A 158 -2.42 -15.77 -23.85
CA ARG A 158 -1.01 -15.52 -23.61
C ARG A 158 -0.75 -15.32 -22.13
N ASP A 159 0.45 -15.61 -21.70
CA ASP A 159 0.94 -15.25 -20.37
C ASP A 159 1.32 -13.76 -20.35
N PHE A 160 0.77 -13.04 -19.38
CA PHE A 160 1.06 -11.61 -19.16
C PHE A 160 2.10 -11.40 -18.06
N SER A 161 2.55 -12.48 -17.41
CA SER A 161 3.50 -12.35 -16.31
C SER A 161 4.80 -11.67 -16.74
N THR A 162 5.23 -10.69 -15.99
CA THR A 162 6.54 -10.05 -16.12
C THR A 162 7.54 -10.70 -15.18
N LYS A 163 8.83 -10.65 -15.51
CA LYS A 163 9.88 -11.17 -14.63
C LYS A 163 10.53 -10.02 -13.89
N LEU A 164 10.70 -10.19 -12.57
CA LEU A 164 11.38 -9.24 -11.71
C LEU A 164 12.50 -9.94 -10.93
N ASN A 165 13.63 -9.29 -10.77
CA ASN A 165 14.74 -9.82 -9.98
C ASN A 165 14.34 -9.89 -8.50
N ARG A 166 14.56 -11.03 -7.81
CA ARG A 166 14.22 -11.22 -6.42
C ARG A 166 14.75 -10.12 -5.51
N LYS A 167 16.01 -9.72 -5.67
CA LYS A 167 16.63 -8.64 -4.87
C LYS A 167 15.91 -7.29 -5.02
N VAL A 168 15.39 -6.99 -6.23
CA VAL A 168 14.63 -5.76 -6.49
C VAL A 168 13.27 -5.84 -5.80
N TYR A 169 12.63 -7.01 -5.84
CA TYR A 169 11.36 -7.25 -5.15
C TYR A 169 11.50 -7.14 -3.63
N ASP A 170 12.54 -7.76 -3.06
CA ASP A 170 12.84 -7.66 -1.62
C ASP A 170 13.14 -6.22 -1.19
N LEU A 171 13.84 -5.45 -2.03
CA LEU A 171 14.06 -4.03 -1.78
C LEU A 171 12.74 -3.23 -1.84
N ALA A 172 11.80 -3.59 -2.74
CA ALA A 172 10.48 -2.97 -2.80
C ALA A 172 9.69 -3.18 -1.49
N TRP A 173 9.69 -4.39 -0.95
CA TRP A 173 9.08 -4.71 0.34
C TRP A 173 9.59 -3.82 1.46
N ARG A 174 10.90 -3.75 1.63
CA ARG A 174 11.51 -2.92 2.67
C ARG A 174 11.29 -1.43 2.45
N THR A 175 11.25 -0.99 1.20
CA THR A 175 10.91 0.40 0.87
C THR A 175 9.45 0.73 1.20
N ALA A 176 8.51 -0.19 0.97
CA ALA A 176 7.10 -0.03 1.32
C ALA A 176 6.91 0.06 2.84
N LEU A 177 7.51 -0.86 3.61
CA LEU A 177 7.47 -0.82 5.07
C LEU A 177 8.12 0.46 5.63
N SER A 178 9.27 0.88 5.09
CA SER A 178 9.93 2.11 5.48
C SER A 178 9.10 3.35 5.20
N TYR A 179 8.36 3.37 4.10
CA TYR A 179 7.45 4.44 3.75
C TYR A 179 6.32 4.56 4.78
N ARG A 180 5.69 3.42 5.15
CA ARG A 180 4.63 3.37 6.15
C ARG A 180 5.15 3.77 7.54
N TYR A 181 6.32 3.27 7.92
CA TYR A 181 6.95 3.64 9.18
C TYR A 181 7.20 5.15 9.29
N ARG A 182 7.78 5.77 8.25
CA ARG A 182 8.04 7.22 8.22
C ARG A 182 6.80 8.09 8.32
N ARG A 183 5.66 7.59 7.83
CA ARG A 183 4.38 8.28 7.92
C ARG A 183 3.66 8.04 9.24
N GLY A 184 4.17 7.16 10.10
CA GLY A 184 3.47 6.75 11.31
C GLY A 184 2.23 5.90 11.05
N GLU A 185 2.14 5.29 9.87
CA GLU A 185 1.03 4.44 9.43
C GLU A 185 1.28 2.95 9.69
N LEU A 186 2.47 2.59 10.16
CA LEU A 186 2.85 1.24 10.56
C LEU A 186 2.71 1.10 12.08
N ILE A 187 1.76 0.28 12.52
CA ILE A 187 1.51 -0.01 13.92
C ILE A 187 1.91 -1.46 14.16
N VAL A 188 2.82 -1.68 15.09
CA VAL A 188 3.26 -3.03 15.47
C VAL A 188 2.58 -3.41 16.78
N THR A 189 1.94 -4.58 16.78
CA THR A 189 1.25 -5.13 17.95
C THR A 189 1.97 -6.34 18.52
N GLU A 190 1.62 -6.70 19.73
CA GLU A 190 2.02 -7.99 20.32
C GLU A 190 1.48 -9.14 19.47
N ASP A 191 2.08 -10.31 19.65
CA ASP A 191 1.64 -11.53 18.98
C ASP A 191 0.28 -11.98 19.52
N GLY A 192 -0.57 -12.58 18.67
CA GLY A 192 -1.91 -12.98 19.03
C GLY A 192 -2.97 -11.90 18.80
N LEU A 193 -2.82 -11.15 17.71
CA LEU A 193 -3.76 -10.10 17.27
C LEU A 193 -5.12 -10.72 16.87
N ASP A 194 -6.03 -10.87 17.83
CA ASP A 194 -7.39 -11.32 17.55
C ASP A 194 -8.42 -10.33 18.15
N LEU A 195 -9.66 -10.42 17.70
CA LEU A 195 -10.75 -9.57 18.17
C LEU A 195 -11.19 -10.03 19.57
N PRO A 196 -11.09 -9.19 20.62
CA PRO A 196 -11.54 -9.54 21.96
C PRO A 196 -13.05 -9.49 22.01
N LEU A 197 -13.70 -10.63 21.80
CA LEU A 197 -15.16 -10.75 21.92
C LEU A 197 -15.56 -10.96 23.37
N PRO A 198 -16.76 -10.48 23.81
CA PRO A 198 -17.27 -10.71 25.14
C PRO A 198 -17.48 -12.22 25.44
N ASP A 199 -17.12 -12.64 26.64
CA ASP A 199 -17.24 -14.06 27.06
C ASP A 199 -18.68 -14.59 26.97
N GLU A 200 -19.67 -13.74 27.23
CA GLU A 200 -21.10 -14.09 27.11
C GLU A 200 -21.48 -14.45 25.67
N PHE A 201 -20.95 -13.69 24.70
CA PHE A 201 -21.17 -13.97 23.29
C PHE A 201 -20.47 -15.28 22.87
N LEU A 202 -19.23 -15.49 23.28
CA LEU A 202 -18.48 -16.73 22.99
C LEU A 202 -19.19 -17.95 23.58
N TYR A 203 -19.76 -17.82 24.78
CA TYR A 203 -20.54 -18.88 25.40
C TYR A 203 -21.83 -19.18 24.62
N ALA A 204 -22.58 -18.15 24.22
CA ALA A 204 -23.81 -18.33 23.44
C ALA A 204 -23.53 -18.95 22.06
N ALA A 205 -22.45 -18.53 21.38
CA ALA A 205 -22.01 -19.08 20.11
C ALA A 205 -21.59 -20.56 20.27
N SER A 206 -20.84 -20.90 21.33
CA SER A 206 -20.42 -22.30 21.59
C SER A 206 -21.58 -23.25 21.86
N LYS A 207 -22.69 -22.74 22.38
CA LYS A 207 -23.94 -23.51 22.60
C LYS A 207 -24.81 -23.64 21.35
N GLY A 208 -24.47 -22.94 20.25
CA GLY A 208 -25.27 -22.94 19.04
C GLY A 208 -26.66 -22.30 19.21
N VAL A 209 -26.81 -21.41 20.20
CA VAL A 209 -28.07 -20.70 20.47
C VAL A 209 -28.27 -19.59 19.43
N LEU A 210 -27.18 -19.05 18.91
CA LEU A 210 -27.18 -17.99 17.90
C LEU A 210 -27.11 -18.60 16.50
N GLY A 211 -27.86 -18.06 15.55
CA GLY A 211 -27.71 -18.40 14.14
C GLY A 211 -26.45 -17.73 13.59
N ARG A 212 -25.77 -18.37 12.62
CA ARG A 212 -24.53 -17.85 12.01
C ARG A 212 -24.65 -16.42 11.50
N GLU A 213 -25.77 -16.06 10.89
CA GLU A 213 -26.00 -14.70 10.41
C GLU A 213 -25.99 -13.66 11.53
N VAL A 214 -26.50 -14.04 12.72
CA VAL A 214 -26.50 -13.17 13.92
C VAL A 214 -25.11 -13.07 14.51
N GLU A 215 -24.36 -14.18 14.55
CA GLU A 215 -22.97 -14.21 15.00
C GLU A 215 -22.09 -13.32 14.12
N ASP A 216 -22.14 -13.50 12.80
CA ASP A 216 -21.39 -12.71 11.83
C ASP A 216 -21.77 -11.22 11.89
N GLY A 217 -23.08 -10.93 12.01
CA GLY A 217 -23.59 -9.58 12.17
C GLY A 217 -23.11 -8.89 13.44
N PHE A 218 -23.04 -9.62 14.55
CA PHE A 218 -22.53 -9.08 15.82
C PHE A 218 -21.01 -8.80 15.73
N VAL A 219 -20.24 -9.76 15.23
CA VAL A 219 -18.77 -9.63 15.10
C VAL A 219 -18.40 -8.46 14.19
N SER A 220 -19.10 -8.30 13.07
CA SER A 220 -18.85 -7.20 12.13
C SER A 220 -19.20 -5.84 12.72
N LYS A 221 -20.31 -5.75 13.46
CA LYS A 221 -20.72 -4.50 14.13
C LYS A 221 -19.77 -4.14 15.26
N TYR A 222 -19.41 -5.10 16.09
CA TYR A 222 -18.43 -4.90 17.17
C TYR A 222 -17.08 -4.43 16.63
N LEU A 223 -16.59 -5.06 15.56
CA LEU A 223 -15.38 -4.64 14.88
C LEU A 223 -15.51 -3.21 14.32
N ALA A 224 -16.63 -2.87 13.69
CA ALA A 224 -16.85 -1.53 13.13
C ALA A 224 -16.85 -0.45 14.23
N GLU A 225 -17.48 -0.71 15.37
CA GLU A 225 -17.48 0.18 16.54
C GLU A 225 -16.05 0.36 17.11
N LEU A 226 -15.29 -0.73 17.21
CA LEU A 226 -13.91 -0.70 17.67
C LEU A 226 -13.03 0.11 16.69
N LEU A 227 -13.13 -0.14 15.40
CA LEU A 227 -12.38 0.61 14.38
C LEU A 227 -12.79 2.07 14.31
N ALA A 228 -14.06 2.40 14.54
CA ALA A 228 -14.51 3.79 14.61
C ALA A 228 -13.92 4.50 15.83
N GLY A 229 -13.89 3.84 17.00
CA GLY A 229 -13.25 4.37 18.21
C GLY A 229 -11.76 4.62 18.06
N LEU A 230 -11.05 3.75 17.35
CA LEU A 230 -9.63 3.89 17.04
C LEU A 230 -9.33 4.82 15.85
N GLN A 231 -10.34 5.31 15.14
CA GLN A 231 -10.20 6.07 13.89
C GLN A 231 -9.48 5.29 12.78
N TRP A 232 -9.80 4.01 12.64
CA TRP A 232 -9.17 3.09 11.67
C TRP A 232 -10.11 2.60 10.58
N GLY A 233 -11.38 3.01 10.61
CA GLY A 233 -12.41 2.61 9.66
C GLY A 233 -12.27 3.27 8.27
N ARG A 234 -13.28 3.07 7.45
CA ARG A 234 -13.36 3.56 6.06
C ARG A 234 -13.09 5.06 5.91
N GLU A 235 -13.61 5.88 6.82
CA GLU A 235 -13.45 7.35 6.78
C GLU A 235 -11.99 7.79 6.91
N TYR A 236 -11.17 6.98 7.59
CA TYR A 236 -9.75 7.26 7.86
C TYR A 236 -8.78 6.50 6.95
N GLY A 237 -9.28 5.94 5.85
CA GLY A 237 -8.46 5.32 4.81
C GLY A 237 -8.33 3.80 4.88
N ARG A 238 -9.16 3.11 5.67
CA ARG A 238 -9.15 1.65 5.87
C ARG A 238 -7.86 1.15 6.53
N THR A 239 -7.94 -0.02 7.12
CA THR A 239 -6.81 -0.66 7.81
C THR A 239 -6.56 -2.06 7.27
N THR A 240 -5.30 -2.41 7.03
CA THR A 240 -4.89 -3.80 6.77
C THR A 240 -4.28 -4.37 8.03
N PHE A 241 -4.83 -5.50 8.48
CA PHE A 241 -4.29 -6.30 9.56
C PHE A 241 -3.45 -7.43 8.98
N ILE A 242 -2.25 -7.64 9.50
CA ILE A 242 -1.33 -8.68 9.07
C ILE A 242 -0.96 -9.53 10.27
N THR A 243 -1.32 -10.80 10.20
CA THR A 243 -1.10 -11.77 11.28
C THR A 243 -0.18 -12.90 10.84
N GLY A 244 0.50 -13.53 11.77
CA GLY A 244 1.31 -14.72 11.47
C GLY A 244 0.44 -15.92 11.12
N ASP A 245 -0.62 -16.13 11.90
CA ASP A 245 -1.59 -17.21 11.71
C ASP A 245 -3.00 -16.61 11.54
N ARG A 246 -3.89 -17.35 10.90
CA ARG A 246 -5.29 -16.94 10.73
C ARG A 246 -6.01 -16.85 12.07
N ARG A 247 -6.51 -15.66 12.40
CA ARG A 247 -7.28 -15.37 13.60
C ARG A 247 -8.77 -15.39 13.27
N PRO A 248 -9.53 -16.40 13.74
CA PRO A 248 -10.90 -16.64 13.26
C PRO A 248 -11.82 -15.44 13.48
N ASN A 249 -11.80 -14.83 14.69
CA ASN A 249 -12.72 -13.74 15.01
C ASN A 249 -12.41 -12.47 14.20
N LEU A 250 -11.14 -12.11 14.08
CA LEU A 250 -10.70 -10.95 13.32
C LEU A 250 -11.00 -11.12 11.82
N PHE A 251 -10.66 -12.29 11.24
CA PHE A 251 -10.87 -12.55 9.82
C PHE A 251 -12.36 -12.57 9.47
N THR A 252 -13.20 -13.27 10.24
CA THR A 252 -14.66 -13.27 10.04
C THR A 252 -15.23 -11.85 10.13
N GLY A 253 -14.82 -11.09 11.14
CA GLY A 253 -15.27 -9.71 11.30
C GLY A 253 -14.88 -8.81 10.11
N MET A 254 -13.67 -8.98 9.57
CA MET A 254 -13.19 -8.20 8.43
C MET A 254 -13.80 -8.66 7.10
N GLU A 255 -14.08 -9.94 6.91
CA GLU A 255 -14.76 -10.46 5.72
C GLU A 255 -16.19 -9.93 5.61
N VAL A 256 -16.93 -9.96 6.73
CA VAL A 256 -18.31 -9.46 6.76
C VAL A 256 -18.35 -7.92 6.75
N GLY A 257 -17.43 -7.28 7.47
CA GLY A 257 -17.29 -5.82 7.54
C GLY A 257 -16.35 -5.21 6.51
N GLY A 258 -16.18 -5.79 5.32
CA GLY A 258 -15.15 -5.50 4.31
C GLY A 258 -14.98 -4.05 3.87
N GLU A 259 -15.89 -3.15 4.25
CA GLU A 259 -15.76 -1.71 3.99
C GLU A 259 -14.64 -1.05 4.82
N ASN A 260 -14.34 -1.57 6.00
CA ASN A 260 -13.42 -0.97 6.95
C ASN A 260 -11.95 -1.35 6.73
N GLY A 261 -11.69 -2.41 5.98
CA GLY A 261 -10.34 -2.89 5.72
C GLY A 261 -10.28 -4.36 5.38
N ARG A 262 -9.16 -4.99 5.66
CA ARG A 262 -8.95 -6.43 5.44
C ARG A 262 -7.96 -7.01 6.43
N ALA A 263 -8.09 -8.30 6.70
CA ALA A 263 -7.12 -9.10 7.41
C ALA A 263 -6.43 -10.06 6.42
N LEU A 264 -5.12 -10.19 6.50
CA LEU A 264 -4.30 -11.04 5.64
C LEU A 264 -3.35 -11.86 6.50
N GLU A 265 -3.12 -13.09 6.09
CA GLU A 265 -2.02 -13.91 6.60
C GLU A 265 -0.69 -13.45 5.97
N LEU A 266 0.40 -13.74 6.65
CA LEU A 266 1.74 -13.35 6.20
C LEU A 266 2.04 -13.79 4.76
N ASP A 267 1.62 -14.98 4.38
CA ASP A 267 1.87 -15.59 3.06
C ASP A 267 1.03 -14.96 1.92
N GLU A 268 -0.06 -14.29 2.26
CA GLU A 268 -0.97 -13.65 1.30
C GLU A 268 -0.62 -12.20 1.01
N VAL A 269 0.30 -11.63 1.78
CA VAL A 269 0.63 -10.20 1.67
C VAL A 269 1.54 -9.94 0.48
N ASP A 270 1.14 -8.98 -0.33
CA ASP A 270 1.92 -8.43 -1.45
C ASP A 270 2.36 -6.97 -1.18
N VAL A 271 3.33 -6.47 -1.94
CA VAL A 271 3.77 -5.06 -1.86
C VAL A 271 2.62 -4.09 -2.10
N LYS A 272 1.70 -4.45 -3.00
CA LYS A 272 0.48 -3.69 -3.26
C LYS A 272 -0.34 -3.52 -1.98
N ASP A 273 -0.50 -4.58 -1.19
CA ASP A 273 -1.30 -4.59 0.03
C ASP A 273 -0.72 -3.66 1.10
N LEU A 274 0.60 -3.55 1.17
CA LEU A 274 1.28 -2.60 2.04
C LEU A 274 1.05 -1.13 1.63
N LEU A 275 0.65 -0.85 0.38
CA LEU A 275 0.49 0.50 -0.15
C LEU A 275 -0.97 0.95 -0.30
N GLU A 276 -1.93 0.01 -0.33
CA GLU A 276 -3.30 0.30 -0.72
C GLU A 276 -4.12 1.00 0.37
N THR A 277 -3.98 0.58 1.64
CA THR A 277 -4.78 1.10 2.75
C THR A 277 -4.12 2.29 3.45
N GLY A 278 -4.86 2.97 4.31
CA GLY A 278 -4.35 4.11 5.09
C GLY A 278 -3.38 3.71 6.19
N ARG A 279 -3.57 2.54 6.80
CA ARG A 279 -2.74 2.03 7.91
C ARG A 279 -2.50 0.54 7.79
N ILE A 280 -1.41 0.11 8.41
CA ILE A 280 -1.04 -1.29 8.54
C ILE A 280 -0.86 -1.59 10.02
N VAL A 281 -1.56 -2.60 10.49
CA VAL A 281 -1.41 -3.18 11.82
C VAL A 281 -0.80 -4.56 11.65
N ILE A 282 0.35 -4.79 12.22
CA ILE A 282 1.12 -6.02 12.01
C ILE A 282 1.54 -6.63 13.34
N GLU A 283 1.46 -7.95 13.46
CA GLU A 283 2.03 -8.68 14.58
C GLU A 283 3.56 -8.59 14.55
N ARG A 284 4.16 -8.54 15.74
CA ARG A 284 5.61 -8.49 15.92
C ARG A 284 6.34 -9.65 15.26
N SER A 285 5.83 -10.88 15.43
CA SER A 285 6.36 -12.10 14.81
C SER A 285 6.27 -12.03 13.29
N ALA A 286 5.12 -11.63 12.74
CA ALA A 286 4.89 -11.46 11.31
C ALA A 286 5.86 -10.45 10.68
N LEU A 287 6.09 -9.30 11.33
CA LEU A 287 7.05 -8.31 10.86
C LEU A 287 8.48 -8.87 10.81
N ARG A 288 8.89 -9.63 11.83
CA ARG A 288 10.23 -10.25 11.86
C ARG A 288 10.41 -11.27 10.74
N GLU A 289 9.39 -12.08 10.49
CA GLU A 289 9.42 -13.09 9.43
C GLU A 289 9.43 -12.45 8.05
N MET A 290 8.59 -11.43 7.80
CA MET A 290 8.64 -10.65 6.57
C MET A 290 10.03 -10.12 6.26
N ILE A 291 10.66 -9.47 7.23
CA ILE A 291 11.98 -8.89 7.04
C ILE A 291 13.02 -9.98 6.79
N LYS A 292 12.93 -11.11 7.48
CA LYS A 292 13.82 -12.27 7.27
C LYS A 292 13.68 -12.83 5.85
N THR A 293 12.46 -12.98 5.35
CA THR A 293 12.16 -13.50 4.02
C THR A 293 12.67 -12.56 2.93
N HIS A 294 12.49 -11.23 3.11
CA HIS A 294 12.83 -10.20 2.14
C HIS A 294 14.16 -9.49 2.41
N SER A 295 15.18 -10.24 2.81
CA SER A 295 16.54 -9.74 3.09
C SER A 295 17.61 -10.29 2.15
N SER A 296 17.25 -10.91 1.01
CA SER A 296 18.18 -11.61 0.13
C SER A 296 19.25 -10.70 -0.49
N ASP A 297 18.99 -9.42 -0.64
CA ASP A 297 19.94 -8.42 -1.15
C ASP A 297 20.95 -7.94 -0.10
N LEU A 298 20.67 -8.12 1.19
CA LEU A 298 21.57 -7.78 2.29
C LEU A 298 22.60 -8.86 2.56
N VAL A 299 22.35 -10.09 2.10
CA VAL A 299 23.29 -11.21 2.26
C VAL A 299 24.27 -11.21 1.10
N GLN A 300 25.48 -10.72 1.34
CA GLN A 300 26.57 -10.82 0.37
C GLN A 300 27.25 -12.18 0.50
N ARG A 301 27.16 -13.00 -0.56
CA ARG A 301 28.01 -14.19 -0.70
C ARG A 301 29.34 -13.77 -1.29
N VAL A 302 30.37 -13.68 -0.46
CA VAL A 302 31.72 -13.45 -0.92
C VAL A 302 32.30 -14.80 -1.36
N GLN A 303 32.43 -15.00 -2.68
CA GLN A 303 33.18 -16.14 -3.22
C GLN A 303 34.64 -15.70 -3.37
N VAL A 304 35.51 -16.29 -2.57
CA VAL A 304 36.95 -16.10 -2.70
C VAL A 304 37.46 -17.21 -3.64
N PRO A 305 37.94 -16.86 -4.88
CA PRO A 305 38.45 -17.87 -5.79
C PRO A 305 39.68 -18.56 -5.12
N GLY A 306 39.65 -19.87 -5.07
CA GLY A 306 40.76 -20.66 -4.51
C GLY A 306 40.60 -21.14 -3.07
N LEU A 307 39.63 -20.63 -2.30
CA LEU A 307 39.33 -21.16 -0.98
C LEU A 307 38.21 -22.20 -1.07
N ARG A 308 38.52 -23.47 -0.74
CA ARG A 308 37.54 -24.56 -0.61
C ARG A 308 36.69 -24.49 0.66
N THR A 309 36.65 -23.36 1.35
CA THR A 309 35.82 -23.13 2.53
C THR A 309 34.39 -22.78 2.11
N LYS A 310 33.40 -23.35 2.79
CA LYS A 310 31.99 -22.96 2.62
C LYS A 310 31.86 -21.44 2.69
N PRO A 311 31.14 -20.80 1.76
CA PRO A 311 30.96 -19.36 1.82
C PRO A 311 30.42 -18.98 3.19
N GLN A 312 31.14 -18.14 3.91
CA GLN A 312 30.60 -17.55 5.14
C GLN A 312 29.43 -16.68 4.72
N LEU A 313 28.25 -17.12 5.04
CA LEU A 313 27.09 -16.26 5.03
C LEU A 313 27.37 -15.13 6.00
N GLY A 314 27.48 -13.91 5.47
CA GLY A 314 27.48 -12.73 6.30
C GLY A 314 26.25 -12.84 7.20
N THR A 315 26.48 -12.94 8.49
CA THR A 315 25.41 -12.94 9.49
C THR A 315 24.61 -11.66 9.26
N ALA A 316 23.37 -11.80 8.80
CA ALA A 316 22.43 -10.71 8.90
C ALA A 316 22.40 -10.34 10.38
N ILE A 317 22.84 -9.11 10.71
CA ILE A 317 22.69 -8.58 12.05
C ILE A 317 21.19 -8.33 12.21
N VAL A 318 20.47 -9.40 12.52
CA VAL A 318 19.13 -9.34 13.06
C VAL A 318 19.33 -9.47 14.57
N GLN A 319 19.46 -8.33 15.21
CA GLN A 319 19.19 -8.20 16.64
C GLN A 319 17.87 -7.49 16.81
#